data_59b71e5b86ce90bdc69bc0fd9f0654e4
#
_entry.id   59b71e5b86ce90bdc69bc0fd9f0654e4
#
_cell.length_a   1.000
_cell.length_b   1.000
_cell.length_c   1.000
_cell.angle_alpha   90.00
_cell.angle_beta   90.00
_cell.angle_gamma   90.00
#
_symmetry.space_group_name_H-M   'P 1'
#
loop_
_entity.id
_entity.type
_entity.pdbx_description
1 polymer ?
#
loop_
_entity_poly.entity_id
_entity_poly.type
_entity_poly.pdbx_seq_one_letter_code
_entity_poly.pdbx_strand_id
1 'polypeptide(L)'
;MIRPERPGDEEAIHAVHLAAFGKELEPQIVDDLRPTDAYIPALSLVADDGTRIVGHVLVSRGHVEPSGDTILLLGPIGVLPERQGEGIGRALVEAALAGAREAGASCVALIGDPALYERFGFVHSEPLGILPPSGWPSRPFQVAVLSPEADLPQGRVVFSDAFPA
;
A
#
# COMPACT_ATOMS: atom_id res chain seq x y z
N MET A 1 16.88 -8.09 -0.81
CA MET A 1 16.02 -8.80 0.18
C MET A 1 14.91 -7.89 0.67
N ILE A 2 13.70 -8.42 0.74
CA ILE A 2 12.56 -7.68 1.26
C ILE A 2 12.41 -8.00 2.75
N ARG A 3 12.29 -6.97 3.59
CA ARG A 3 12.12 -7.11 5.04
C ARG A 3 11.28 -5.97 5.61
N PRO A 4 10.69 -6.16 6.81
CA PRO A 4 10.07 -5.03 7.51
C PRO A 4 11.09 -3.93 7.82
N GLU A 5 10.62 -2.69 7.84
CA GLU A 5 11.50 -1.59 8.25
C GLU A 5 11.93 -1.75 9.71
N ARG A 6 13.08 -1.20 10.02
CA ARG A 6 13.68 -1.20 11.37
C ARG A 6 13.89 0.23 11.84
N PRO A 7 14.00 0.47 13.14
CA PRO A 7 14.45 1.77 13.63
C PRO A 7 15.76 2.16 12.95
N GLY A 8 15.81 3.38 12.43
CA GLY A 8 16.95 3.88 11.67
C GLY A 8 16.73 3.88 10.15
N ASP A 9 15.72 3.18 9.63
CA ASP A 9 15.44 3.14 8.20
C ASP A 9 14.65 4.36 7.69
N GLU A 10 14.07 5.16 8.57
CA GLU A 10 13.10 6.21 8.23
C GLU A 10 13.64 7.21 7.21
N GLU A 11 14.86 7.65 7.40
CA GLU A 11 15.49 8.62 6.50
C GLU A 11 15.72 8.05 5.10
N ALA A 12 16.17 6.81 5.02
CA ALA A 12 16.39 6.13 3.73
C ALA A 12 15.06 5.88 3.01
N ILE A 13 14.00 5.52 3.74
CA ILE A 13 12.66 5.34 3.18
C ILE A 13 12.14 6.65 2.62
N HIS A 14 12.27 7.76 3.37
CA HIS A 14 11.90 9.09 2.90
C HIS A 14 12.63 9.43 1.59
N ALA A 15 13.94 9.19 1.55
CA ALA A 15 14.76 9.46 0.36
C ALA A 15 14.34 8.63 -0.86
N VAL A 16 13.96 7.37 -0.66
CA VAL A 16 13.47 6.51 -1.76
C VAL A 16 12.21 7.11 -2.38
N HIS A 17 11.23 7.49 -1.57
CA HIS A 17 9.98 8.06 -2.08
C HIS A 17 10.19 9.43 -2.71
N LEU A 18 11.04 10.26 -2.11
CA LEU A 18 11.37 11.56 -2.68
C LEU A 18 12.00 11.41 -4.08
N ALA A 19 12.93 10.47 -4.23
CA ALA A 19 13.57 10.20 -5.50
C ALA A 19 12.61 9.58 -6.53
N ALA A 20 11.75 8.66 -6.09
CA ALA A 20 10.82 7.95 -6.98
C ALA A 20 9.71 8.87 -7.49
N PHE A 21 9.16 9.73 -6.66
CA PHE A 21 8.03 10.59 -7.00
C PHE A 21 8.42 12.02 -7.38
N GLY A 22 9.61 12.45 -7.02
CA GLY A 22 10.11 13.80 -7.33
C GLY A 22 9.42 14.93 -6.55
N LYS A 23 8.73 14.61 -5.46
CA LYS A 23 8.00 15.57 -4.61
C LYS A 23 7.86 15.04 -3.20
N GLU A 24 7.50 15.92 -2.27
CA GLU A 24 7.43 15.60 -0.84
C GLU A 24 6.16 14.88 -0.40
N LEU A 25 5.12 14.81 -1.25
CA LEU A 25 3.82 14.26 -0.85
C LEU A 25 3.91 12.82 -0.36
N GLU A 26 4.43 11.92 -1.17
CA GLU A 26 4.50 10.50 -0.85
C GLU A 26 5.40 10.19 0.36
N PRO A 27 6.63 10.75 0.43
CA PRO A 27 7.44 10.53 1.63
C PRO A 27 6.77 11.07 2.90
N GLN A 28 6.07 12.21 2.81
CA GLN A 28 5.38 12.79 3.97
C GLN A 28 4.22 11.92 4.44
N ILE A 29 3.49 11.29 3.51
CA ILE A 29 2.42 10.34 3.87
C ILE A 29 2.98 9.23 4.77
N VAL A 30 4.11 8.65 4.40
CA VAL A 30 4.73 7.58 5.19
C VAL A 30 5.13 8.09 6.57
N ASP A 31 5.79 9.23 6.63
CA ASP A 31 6.22 9.82 7.90
C ASP A 31 5.04 10.13 8.81
N ASP A 32 3.96 10.67 8.25
CA ASP A 32 2.76 11.05 9.02
C ASP A 32 1.96 9.82 9.48
N LEU A 33 1.98 8.73 8.72
CA LEU A 33 1.29 7.48 9.10
C LEU A 33 1.99 6.74 10.22
N ARG A 34 3.32 6.80 10.27
CA ARG A 34 4.12 5.98 11.20
C ARG A 34 3.70 6.11 12.66
N PRO A 35 3.37 7.30 13.21
CA PRO A 35 2.93 7.42 14.60
C PRO A 35 1.45 7.14 14.84
N THR A 36 0.69 6.72 13.82
CA THR A 36 -0.77 6.52 13.93
C THR A 36 -1.14 5.04 14.08
N ASP A 37 -2.40 4.78 14.45
CA ASP A 37 -2.95 3.43 14.53
C ASP A 37 -3.11 2.77 13.15
N ALA A 38 -3.05 3.55 12.07
CA ALA A 38 -3.10 3.02 10.71
C ALA A 38 -1.80 2.31 10.31
N TYR A 39 -0.70 2.59 11.00
CA TYR A 39 0.59 1.99 10.71
C TYR A 39 0.67 0.54 11.21
N ILE A 40 1.14 -0.35 10.34
CA ILE A 40 1.33 -1.77 10.65
C ILE A 40 2.82 -2.08 10.45
N PRO A 41 3.60 -2.19 11.54
CA PRO A 41 5.06 -2.36 11.43
C PRO A 41 5.48 -3.53 10.54
N ALA A 42 4.77 -4.65 10.61
CA ALA A 42 5.08 -5.83 9.80
C ALA A 42 4.79 -5.64 8.30
N LEU A 43 4.07 -4.60 7.93
CA LEU A 43 3.64 -4.32 6.56
C LEU A 43 4.22 -3.01 6.00
N SER A 44 5.24 -2.47 6.64
CA SER A 44 6.11 -1.44 6.07
C SER A 44 7.37 -2.15 5.61
N LEU A 45 7.50 -2.38 4.30
CA LEU A 45 8.50 -3.28 3.76
C LEU A 45 9.54 -2.53 2.93
N VAL A 46 10.81 -2.81 3.21
CA VAL A 46 11.93 -2.25 2.48
C VAL A 46 12.57 -3.30 1.58
N ALA A 47 13.06 -2.87 0.43
CA ALA A 47 13.96 -3.65 -0.40
C ALA A 47 15.39 -3.21 -0.05
N ASP A 48 16.13 -4.11 0.58
CA ASP A 48 17.51 -3.88 1.05
C ASP A 48 18.44 -4.73 0.19
N ASP A 49 19.37 -4.08 -0.51
CA ASP A 49 20.29 -4.79 -1.40
C ASP A 49 21.58 -5.23 -0.70
N GLY A 50 21.64 -5.08 0.63
CA GLY A 50 22.80 -5.41 1.45
C GLY A 50 23.74 -4.22 1.67
N THR A 51 23.57 -3.16 0.89
CA THR A 51 24.35 -1.92 1.00
C THR A 51 23.45 -0.74 1.41
N ARG A 52 22.24 -0.68 0.82
CA ARG A 52 21.30 0.41 1.08
C ARG A 52 19.88 -0.03 0.78
N ILE A 53 18.91 0.76 1.24
CA ILE A 53 17.50 0.59 0.90
C ILE A 53 17.27 1.18 -0.49
N VAL A 54 16.70 0.38 -1.39
CA VAL A 54 16.46 0.76 -2.79
C VAL A 54 14.99 0.84 -3.15
N GLY A 55 14.11 0.39 -2.26
CA GLY A 55 12.66 0.43 -2.47
C GLY A 55 11.91 0.33 -1.16
N HIS A 56 10.63 0.72 -1.17
CA HIS A 56 9.76 0.64 -0.01
C HIS A 56 8.30 0.56 -0.46
N VAL A 57 7.51 -0.21 0.27
CA VAL A 57 6.05 -0.23 0.15
C VAL A 57 5.43 -0.16 1.54
N LEU A 58 4.37 0.62 1.67
CA LEU A 58 3.59 0.70 2.89
C LEU A 58 2.22 0.06 2.66
N VAL A 59 1.81 -0.81 3.58
CA VAL A 59 0.42 -1.25 3.69
C VAL A 59 -0.11 -0.71 5.00
N SER A 60 -1.18 0.07 4.94
CA SER A 60 -1.74 0.73 6.12
C SER A 60 -3.21 0.35 6.31
N ARG A 61 -3.73 0.71 7.48
CA ARG A 61 -5.08 0.34 7.90
C ARG A 61 -6.06 1.47 7.63
N GLY A 62 -7.21 1.12 7.06
CA GLY A 62 -8.37 1.99 6.95
C GLY A 62 -9.62 1.26 7.41
N HIS A 63 -10.77 1.84 7.20
CA HIS A 63 -12.05 1.19 7.51
C HIS A 63 -13.08 1.50 6.43
N VAL A 64 -14.20 0.80 6.50
CA VAL A 64 -15.31 0.95 5.55
C VAL A 64 -16.55 1.42 6.33
N GLU A 65 -17.22 2.43 5.85
CA GLU A 65 -18.45 2.94 6.45
C GLU A 65 -19.67 2.37 5.73
N PRO A 66 -20.76 2.05 6.45
CA PRO A 66 -21.03 2.34 7.86
C PRO A 66 -20.59 1.26 8.85
N SER A 67 -20.13 0.09 8.37
CA SER A 67 -19.86 -1.06 9.27
C SER A 67 -18.67 -0.84 10.21
N GLY A 68 -17.67 -0.07 9.79
CA GLY A 68 -16.41 0.07 10.51
C GLY A 68 -15.42 -1.07 10.27
N ASP A 69 -15.72 -1.98 9.36
CA ASP A 69 -14.83 -3.10 9.04
C ASP A 69 -13.47 -2.60 8.54
N THR A 70 -12.41 -3.30 8.92
CA THR A 70 -11.05 -2.95 8.51
C THR A 70 -10.82 -3.28 7.03
N ILE A 71 -10.12 -2.39 6.34
CA ILE A 71 -9.57 -2.64 5.01
C ILE A 71 -8.12 -2.16 4.98
N LEU A 72 -7.28 -2.84 4.21
CA LEU A 72 -5.88 -2.44 4.05
C LEU A 72 -5.68 -1.68 2.74
N LEU A 73 -4.79 -0.69 2.76
CA LEU A 73 -4.39 0.08 1.58
C LEU A 73 -2.92 -0.16 1.30
N LEU A 74 -2.58 -0.54 0.07
CA LEU A 74 -1.22 -0.65 -0.42
C LEU A 74 -0.84 0.67 -1.10
N GLY A 75 0.16 1.34 -0.55
CA GLY A 75 0.71 2.59 -1.06
C GLY A 75 1.10 3.54 0.07
N PRO A 76 2.09 4.40 -0.20
CA PRO A 76 2.87 4.51 -1.43
C PRO A 76 3.82 3.34 -1.64
N ILE A 77 4.20 3.12 -2.90
CA ILE A 77 5.27 2.21 -3.27
C ILE A 77 6.27 2.98 -4.14
N GLY A 78 7.55 2.85 -3.83
CA GLY A 78 8.62 3.54 -4.56
C GLY A 78 9.86 2.70 -4.69
N VAL A 79 10.56 2.88 -5.81
CA VAL A 79 11.86 2.27 -6.08
C VAL A 79 12.76 3.37 -6.60
N LEU A 80 14.01 3.40 -6.13
CA LEU A 80 14.99 4.38 -6.62
C LEU A 80 15.02 4.37 -8.15
N PRO A 81 15.02 5.54 -8.82
CA PRO A 81 14.98 5.61 -10.28
C PRO A 81 16.04 4.76 -10.98
N GLU A 82 17.26 4.75 -10.44
CA GLU A 82 18.37 3.97 -10.99
C GLU A 82 18.24 2.45 -10.82
N ARG A 83 17.27 2.01 -10.05
CA ARG A 83 17.00 0.58 -9.79
C ARG A 83 15.65 0.13 -10.32
N GLN A 84 14.94 0.97 -11.05
CA GLN A 84 13.67 0.60 -11.68
C GLN A 84 13.91 -0.34 -12.85
N GLY A 85 12.93 -1.20 -13.16
CA GLY A 85 13.06 -2.18 -14.22
C GLY A 85 13.80 -3.46 -13.83
N GLU A 86 14.15 -3.63 -12.56
CA GLU A 86 14.85 -4.81 -12.04
C GLU A 86 13.96 -5.80 -11.31
N GLY A 87 12.64 -5.53 -11.26
CA GLY A 87 11.69 -6.39 -10.55
C GLY A 87 11.53 -6.10 -9.06
N ILE A 88 12.13 -5.04 -8.55
CA ILE A 88 12.05 -4.68 -7.12
C ILE A 88 10.63 -4.29 -6.73
N GLY A 89 9.96 -3.47 -7.54
CA GLY A 89 8.57 -3.07 -7.29
C GLY A 89 7.64 -4.27 -7.26
N ARG A 90 7.80 -5.18 -8.21
CA ARG A 90 7.04 -6.43 -8.25
C ARG A 90 7.25 -7.25 -6.98
N ALA A 91 8.49 -7.43 -6.55
CA ALA A 91 8.81 -8.17 -5.33
C ALA A 91 8.19 -7.52 -4.09
N LEU A 92 8.17 -6.19 -4.03
CA LEU A 92 7.54 -5.45 -2.94
C LEU A 92 6.02 -5.67 -2.90
N VAL A 93 5.35 -5.61 -4.05
CA VAL A 93 3.90 -5.88 -4.12
C VAL A 93 3.59 -7.31 -3.70
N GLU A 94 4.33 -8.28 -4.21
CA GLU A 94 4.13 -9.69 -3.86
C GLU A 94 4.34 -9.94 -2.37
N ALA A 95 5.37 -9.36 -1.77
CA ALA A 95 5.63 -9.44 -0.33
C ALA A 95 4.55 -8.78 0.50
N ALA A 96 4.05 -7.62 0.06
CA ALA A 96 2.96 -6.91 0.73
C ALA A 96 1.68 -7.74 0.75
N LEU A 97 1.31 -8.35 -0.38
CA LEU A 97 0.12 -9.21 -0.45
C LEU A 97 0.27 -10.47 0.40
N ALA A 98 1.45 -11.09 0.40
CA ALA A 98 1.72 -12.24 1.25
C ALA A 98 1.61 -11.88 2.74
N GLY A 99 2.18 -10.74 3.14
CA GLY A 99 2.09 -10.25 4.51
C GLY A 99 0.66 -9.92 4.93
N ALA A 100 -0.12 -9.35 4.03
CA ALA A 100 -1.52 -9.06 4.28
C ALA A 100 -2.35 -10.35 4.48
N ARG A 101 -2.06 -11.40 3.70
CA ARG A 101 -2.69 -12.71 3.90
C ARG A 101 -2.34 -13.29 5.26
N GLU A 102 -1.09 -13.24 5.65
CA GLU A 102 -0.64 -13.74 6.95
C GLU A 102 -1.30 -12.98 8.10
N ALA A 103 -1.58 -11.70 7.91
CA ALA A 103 -2.29 -10.88 8.88
C ALA A 103 -3.80 -11.16 8.93
N GLY A 104 -4.31 -12.02 8.05
CA GLY A 104 -5.73 -12.39 8.03
C GLY A 104 -6.62 -11.42 7.26
N ALA A 105 -6.05 -10.54 6.44
CA ALA A 105 -6.84 -9.59 5.65
C ALA A 105 -7.63 -10.30 4.55
N SER A 106 -8.87 -9.89 4.35
CA SER A 106 -9.71 -10.42 3.26
C SER A 106 -9.37 -9.83 1.91
N CYS A 107 -8.92 -8.58 1.90
CA CYS A 107 -8.55 -7.87 0.68
C CYS A 107 -7.59 -6.72 0.97
N VAL A 108 -6.96 -6.23 -0.08
CA VAL A 108 -6.11 -5.04 -0.06
C VAL A 108 -6.55 -4.12 -1.18
N ALA A 109 -6.71 -2.85 -0.88
CA ALA A 109 -7.06 -1.83 -1.87
C ALA A 109 -5.83 -1.05 -2.32
N LEU A 110 -5.88 -0.49 -3.52
CA LEU A 110 -4.90 0.50 -3.97
C LEU A 110 -5.52 1.44 -5.01
N ILE A 111 -4.85 2.56 -5.23
CA ILE A 111 -5.14 3.44 -6.35
C ILE A 111 -3.92 3.44 -7.28
N GLY A 112 -4.15 3.18 -8.57
CA GLY A 112 -3.08 3.10 -9.54
C GLY A 112 -3.56 2.70 -10.93
N ASP A 113 -2.62 2.48 -11.83
CA ASP A 113 -2.93 2.06 -13.20
C ASP A 113 -3.41 0.59 -13.21
N PRO A 114 -4.66 0.33 -13.63
CA PRO A 114 -5.17 -1.04 -13.70
C PRO A 114 -4.31 -1.99 -14.52
N ALA A 115 -3.74 -1.52 -15.63
CA ALA A 115 -2.89 -2.34 -16.48
C ALA A 115 -1.61 -2.82 -15.76
N LEU A 116 -1.14 -2.05 -14.79
CA LEU A 116 0.05 -2.38 -14.02
C LEU A 116 -0.24 -3.42 -12.93
N TYR A 117 -1.41 -3.34 -12.30
CA TYR A 117 -1.72 -4.12 -11.10
C TYR A 117 -2.60 -5.35 -11.34
N GLU A 118 -3.23 -5.49 -12.53
CA GLU A 118 -4.09 -6.64 -12.81
C GLU A 118 -3.37 -7.99 -12.67
N ARG A 119 -2.08 -8.04 -12.99
CA ARG A 119 -1.27 -9.27 -12.87
C ARG A 119 -1.10 -9.75 -11.42
N PHE A 120 -1.36 -8.87 -10.44
CA PHE A 120 -1.31 -9.21 -9.02
C PHE A 120 -2.68 -9.60 -8.47
N GLY A 121 -3.71 -9.62 -9.31
CA GLY A 121 -5.07 -9.95 -8.88
C GLY A 121 -5.93 -8.76 -8.51
N PHE A 122 -5.45 -7.53 -8.74
CA PHE A 122 -6.27 -6.34 -8.49
C PHE A 122 -7.32 -6.17 -9.56
N VAL A 123 -8.54 -5.85 -9.13
CA VAL A 123 -9.70 -5.60 -9.98
C VAL A 123 -10.43 -4.34 -9.50
N HIS A 124 -11.25 -3.76 -10.37
CA HIS A 124 -12.06 -2.59 -10.01
C HIS A 124 -12.92 -2.89 -8.78
N SER A 125 -12.90 -2.02 -7.79
CA SER A 125 -13.51 -2.30 -6.49
C SER A 125 -15.03 -2.17 -6.44
N GLU A 126 -15.60 -1.24 -7.21
CA GLU A 126 -17.03 -0.93 -7.13
C GLU A 126 -17.96 -2.13 -7.40
N PRO A 127 -17.68 -2.98 -8.41
CA PRO A 127 -18.51 -4.17 -8.62
C PRO A 127 -18.54 -5.12 -7.43
N LEU A 128 -17.54 -5.04 -6.55
CA LEU A 128 -17.45 -5.85 -5.33
C LEU A 128 -18.08 -5.16 -4.12
N GLY A 129 -18.70 -3.99 -4.30
CA GLY A 129 -19.33 -3.26 -3.22
C GLY A 129 -18.40 -2.41 -2.37
N ILE A 130 -17.16 -2.23 -2.81
CA ILE A 130 -16.15 -1.42 -2.10
C ILE A 130 -15.98 -0.11 -2.87
N LEU A 131 -16.46 0.99 -2.28
CA LEU A 131 -16.44 2.31 -2.91
C LEU A 131 -15.18 3.08 -2.51
N PRO A 132 -14.55 3.81 -3.45
CA PRO A 132 -13.36 4.59 -3.13
C PRO A 132 -13.66 5.68 -2.10
N PRO A 133 -12.63 6.22 -1.43
CA PRO A 133 -12.82 7.39 -0.57
C PRO A 133 -13.47 8.54 -1.33
N SER A 134 -14.27 9.34 -0.63
CA SER A 134 -14.93 10.50 -1.24
C SER A 134 -13.91 11.42 -1.89
N GLY A 135 -14.18 11.80 -3.14
CA GLY A 135 -13.28 12.66 -3.92
C GLY A 135 -12.18 11.93 -4.68
N TRP A 136 -12.01 10.64 -4.44
CA TRP A 136 -11.03 9.85 -5.19
C TRP A 136 -11.66 9.30 -6.47
N PRO A 137 -10.89 9.18 -7.57
CA PRO A 137 -11.41 8.62 -8.81
C PRO A 137 -11.74 7.13 -8.66
N SER A 138 -12.85 6.71 -9.27
CA SER A 138 -13.34 5.33 -9.17
C SER A 138 -12.49 4.33 -9.95
N ARG A 139 -12.18 4.63 -11.21
CA ARG A 139 -11.51 3.67 -12.10
C ARG A 139 -10.18 3.14 -11.61
N PRO A 140 -9.26 4.00 -11.11
CA PRO A 140 -7.97 3.52 -10.62
C PRO A 140 -8.05 2.89 -9.22
N PHE A 141 -9.22 2.92 -8.56
CA PHE A 141 -9.36 2.30 -7.24
C PHE A 141 -9.69 0.83 -7.39
N GLN A 142 -8.82 -0.02 -6.86
CA GLN A 142 -8.82 -1.46 -7.10
C GLN A 142 -8.64 -2.23 -5.81
N VAL A 143 -9.09 -3.49 -5.80
CA VAL A 143 -8.85 -4.40 -4.68
C VAL A 143 -8.34 -5.73 -5.19
N ALA A 144 -7.44 -6.33 -4.42
CA ALA A 144 -7.06 -7.73 -4.57
C ALA A 144 -7.76 -8.52 -3.47
N VAL A 145 -8.55 -9.52 -3.85
CA VAL A 145 -9.23 -10.40 -2.91
C VAL A 145 -8.23 -11.48 -2.48
N LEU A 146 -7.91 -11.52 -1.18
CA LEU A 146 -6.92 -12.44 -0.64
C LEU A 146 -7.54 -13.74 -0.13
N SER A 147 -8.81 -13.68 0.30
CA SER A 147 -9.55 -14.82 0.81
C SER A 147 -10.91 -14.85 0.12
N PRO A 148 -11.08 -15.65 -0.96
CA PRO A 148 -12.35 -15.69 -1.71
C PRO A 148 -13.53 -16.13 -0.88
N GLU A 149 -13.30 -16.85 0.21
CA GLU A 149 -14.34 -17.39 1.10
C GLU A 149 -14.76 -16.40 2.19
N ALA A 150 -13.97 -15.36 2.42
CA ALA A 150 -14.30 -14.36 3.42
C ALA A 150 -15.30 -13.35 2.87
N ASP A 151 -16.14 -12.82 3.75
CA ASP A 151 -17.00 -11.69 3.41
C ASP A 151 -16.15 -10.45 3.21
N LEU A 152 -16.32 -9.79 2.07
CA LEU A 152 -15.64 -8.54 1.81
C LEU A 152 -16.33 -7.38 2.53
N PRO A 153 -15.56 -6.40 3.03
CA PRO A 153 -16.16 -5.19 3.57
C PRO A 153 -16.98 -4.49 2.49
N GLN A 154 -18.12 -3.90 2.86
CA GLN A 154 -19.04 -3.25 1.93
C GLN A 154 -19.25 -1.80 2.32
N GLY A 155 -19.11 -0.89 1.37
CA GLY A 155 -19.38 0.52 1.57
C GLY A 155 -18.23 1.44 1.16
N ARG A 156 -18.23 2.63 1.75
CA ARG A 156 -17.27 3.70 1.44
C ARG A 156 -15.99 3.54 2.25
N VAL A 157 -14.85 3.46 1.57
CA VAL A 157 -13.55 3.34 2.21
C VAL A 157 -13.12 4.69 2.79
N VAL A 158 -12.58 4.66 4.01
CA VAL A 158 -12.00 5.81 4.69
C VAL A 158 -10.59 5.44 5.12
N PHE A 159 -9.61 6.20 4.66
CA PHE A 159 -8.22 6.04 5.04
C PHE A 159 -7.78 7.12 6.01
N SER A 160 -6.58 6.94 6.60
CA SER A 160 -5.98 7.91 7.50
C SER A 160 -5.92 9.32 6.88
N ASP A 161 -6.05 10.34 7.73
CA ASP A 161 -5.90 11.74 7.34
C ASP A 161 -4.51 12.08 6.77
N ALA A 162 -3.53 11.19 6.94
CA ALA A 162 -2.21 11.34 6.31
C ALA A 162 -2.30 11.31 4.78
N PHE A 163 -3.34 10.68 4.21
CA PHE A 163 -3.59 10.71 2.77
C PHE A 163 -4.38 11.98 2.42
N PRO A 164 -4.04 12.63 1.29
CA PRO A 164 -4.77 13.82 0.87
C PRO A 164 -6.22 13.48 0.51
N ALA A 165 -7.11 14.45 0.77
CA ALA A 165 -8.52 14.33 0.42
C ALA A 165 -8.71 14.34 -1.11
#